data_d9098dc29a48d45aad35088d74d002e4
#
_entry.id   d9098dc29a48d45aad35088d74d002e4
#
_cell.length_a   1.000
_cell.length_b   1.000
_cell.length_c   1.000
_cell.angle_alpha   90.00
_cell.angle_beta   90.00
_cell.angle_gamma   90.00
#
_symmetry.space_group_name_H-M   'P 1'
#
loop_
_entity.id
_entity.type
_entity.pdbx_description
1 polymer ?
#
loop_
_entity_poly.entity_id
_entity_poly.type
_entity_poly.pdbx_seq_one_letter_code
_entity_poly.pdbx_strand_id
1 'polypeptide(L)'
;MSSDKRGAPDGLWMKCEACDNLVYKKVVEDAHQVCPECGFHFRINAKQRIEYLLDPDSFTVLFDNLESIDALNFKGQKSYKDKLAKAQKNTGLREAAHFGVGAISGQRVVFGVIDPSFIMGSMGSVVGEKIARGAEYARKEGIPLIIVSGSGGGARMEEGILSLFQMAKTSAAIKRLQDAGGVYIAILTNATMGGSMASWASLGDITIAEPKALLGFAGPRVIAQTVRQELPPGFQTSEFLLEHGFVDMVVHRKELRQKLISLLRYTVREMPAFVKQTARQTGRIEAPKLTAKAAR
;
A
#
# COMPACT_ATOMS: atom_id res chain seq x y z
N MET A 1 -57.82 -6.07 0.46
CA MET A 1 -56.63 -6.96 0.50
C MET A 1 -55.40 -6.11 0.26
N SER A 2 -54.75 -5.73 1.35
CA SER A 2 -53.52 -4.94 1.32
C SER A 2 -52.37 -5.89 1.01
N SER A 3 -51.71 -5.71 -0.14
CA SER A 3 -50.49 -6.45 -0.49
C SER A 3 -49.34 -5.88 0.33
N ASP A 4 -48.95 -6.58 1.37
CA ASP A 4 -47.70 -6.38 2.08
C ASP A 4 -46.52 -6.52 1.09
N LYS A 5 -46.07 -5.40 0.55
CA LYS A 5 -44.78 -5.35 -0.16
C LYS A 5 -43.71 -5.54 0.92
N ARG A 6 -43.28 -6.77 1.13
CA ARG A 6 -42.07 -7.07 1.88
C ARG A 6 -40.91 -6.41 1.10
N GLY A 7 -40.57 -5.18 1.50
CA GLY A 7 -39.38 -4.52 0.99
C GLY A 7 -38.16 -5.40 1.26
N ALA A 8 -37.30 -5.56 0.28
CA ALA A 8 -36.02 -6.21 0.51
C ALA A 8 -35.30 -5.53 1.69
N PRO A 9 -34.67 -6.28 2.62
CA PRO A 9 -33.93 -5.68 3.73
C PRO A 9 -32.95 -4.64 3.24
N ASP A 10 -32.95 -3.46 3.87
CA ASP A 10 -32.00 -2.40 3.55
C ASP A 10 -30.56 -2.91 3.71
N GLY A 11 -29.69 -2.59 2.73
CA GLY A 11 -28.27 -2.91 2.78
C GLY A 11 -27.83 -4.20 2.07
N LEU A 12 -28.75 -4.95 1.43
CA LEU A 12 -28.37 -6.14 0.64
C LEU A 12 -27.80 -5.81 -0.73
N TRP A 13 -28.10 -4.64 -1.24
CA TRP A 13 -27.66 -4.18 -2.55
C TRP A 13 -26.73 -2.99 -2.45
N MET A 14 -25.77 -2.90 -3.34
CA MET A 14 -24.89 -1.75 -3.50
C MET A 14 -24.80 -1.35 -4.97
N LYS A 15 -24.63 -0.05 -5.22
CA LYS A 15 -24.45 0.47 -6.57
C LYS A 15 -22.96 0.47 -6.89
N CYS A 16 -22.60 -0.07 -8.05
CA CYS A 16 -21.23 -0.01 -8.54
C CYS A 16 -20.90 1.41 -9.03
N GLU A 17 -19.78 1.97 -8.55
CA GLU A 17 -19.32 3.31 -8.93
C GLU A 17 -18.86 3.41 -10.40
N ALA A 18 -18.53 2.27 -11.03
CA ALA A 18 -17.99 2.24 -12.39
C ALA A 18 -19.04 1.93 -13.48
N CYS A 19 -20.02 1.05 -13.21
CA CYS A 19 -21.03 0.67 -14.20
C CYS A 19 -22.45 1.03 -13.80
N ASP A 20 -22.64 1.70 -12.65
CA ASP A 20 -23.92 2.12 -12.09
C ASP A 20 -24.93 0.98 -11.80
N ASN A 21 -24.59 -0.27 -12.07
CA ASN A 21 -25.45 -1.42 -11.80
C ASN A 21 -25.62 -1.67 -10.30
N LEU A 22 -26.81 -2.08 -9.91
CA LEU A 22 -27.09 -2.59 -8.57
C LEU A 22 -26.59 -4.04 -8.50
N VAL A 23 -25.68 -4.31 -7.56
CA VAL A 23 -25.10 -5.64 -7.34
C VAL A 23 -25.38 -6.14 -5.93
N TYR A 24 -25.59 -7.44 -5.78
CA TYR A 24 -25.83 -8.02 -4.47
C TYR A 24 -24.54 -8.04 -3.64
N LYS A 25 -24.58 -7.42 -2.46
CA LYS A 25 -23.40 -7.18 -1.62
C LYS A 25 -22.63 -8.46 -1.29
N LYS A 26 -23.31 -9.55 -0.97
CA LYS A 26 -22.68 -10.83 -0.67
C LYS A 26 -21.88 -11.39 -1.86
N VAL A 27 -22.40 -11.25 -3.08
CA VAL A 27 -21.66 -11.67 -4.30
C VAL A 27 -20.40 -10.86 -4.48
N VAL A 28 -20.45 -9.56 -4.17
CA VAL A 28 -19.28 -8.68 -4.19
C VAL A 28 -18.26 -9.07 -3.13
N GLU A 29 -18.72 -9.39 -1.91
CA GLU A 29 -17.89 -9.88 -0.82
C GLU A 29 -17.21 -11.22 -1.17
N ASP A 30 -17.95 -12.20 -1.65
CA ASP A 30 -17.44 -13.50 -2.11
C ASP A 30 -16.48 -13.36 -3.31
N ALA A 31 -16.63 -12.27 -4.08
CA ALA A 31 -15.74 -11.88 -5.17
C ALA A 31 -14.54 -11.03 -4.73
N HIS A 32 -14.17 -11.01 -3.44
CA HIS A 32 -13.11 -10.18 -2.88
C HIS A 32 -13.31 -8.68 -3.16
N GLN A 33 -14.55 -8.20 -3.00
CA GLN A 33 -14.92 -6.81 -3.26
C GLN A 33 -14.64 -6.37 -4.72
N VAL A 34 -15.01 -7.23 -5.66
CA VAL A 34 -14.97 -6.96 -7.11
C VAL A 34 -16.38 -7.03 -7.67
N CYS A 35 -16.73 -6.05 -8.50
CA CYS A 35 -18.03 -6.02 -9.17
C CYS A 35 -18.18 -7.22 -10.12
N PRO A 36 -19.23 -8.05 -9.97
CA PRO A 36 -19.43 -9.18 -10.88
C PRO A 36 -19.77 -8.77 -12.32
N GLU A 37 -20.32 -7.57 -12.51
CA GLU A 37 -20.79 -7.08 -13.82
C GLU A 37 -19.65 -6.48 -14.67
N CYS A 38 -18.82 -5.62 -14.08
CA CYS A 38 -17.81 -4.88 -14.83
C CYS A 38 -16.36 -5.12 -14.40
N GLY A 39 -16.14 -5.94 -13.37
CA GLY A 39 -14.82 -6.22 -12.83
C GLY A 39 -14.18 -5.04 -12.08
N PHE A 40 -14.96 -4.02 -11.70
CA PHE A 40 -14.44 -2.91 -10.90
C PHE A 40 -14.02 -3.38 -9.51
N HIS A 41 -12.81 -3.01 -9.10
CA HIS A 41 -12.25 -3.33 -7.80
C HIS A 41 -12.64 -2.25 -6.78
N PHE A 42 -13.62 -2.55 -5.92
CA PHE A 42 -13.99 -1.65 -4.83
C PHE A 42 -12.82 -1.44 -3.86
N ARG A 43 -12.80 -0.28 -3.20
CA ARG A 43 -11.84 -0.01 -2.14
C ARG A 43 -12.06 -0.95 -0.96
N ILE A 44 -10.99 -1.48 -0.43
CA ILE A 44 -11.01 -2.34 0.75
C ILE A 44 -10.03 -1.80 1.81
N ASN A 45 -10.33 -2.10 3.07
CA ASN A 45 -9.52 -1.68 4.19
C ASN A 45 -8.29 -2.58 4.41
N ALA A 46 -7.43 -2.15 5.33
CA ALA A 46 -6.19 -2.88 5.65
C ALA A 46 -6.46 -4.29 6.18
N LYS A 47 -7.48 -4.48 7.00
CA LYS A 47 -7.86 -5.80 7.54
C LYS A 47 -8.20 -6.78 6.43
N GLN A 48 -9.05 -6.39 5.49
CA GLN A 48 -9.41 -7.23 4.34
C GLN A 48 -8.20 -7.56 3.47
N ARG A 49 -7.25 -6.62 3.28
CA ARG A 49 -6.01 -6.88 2.52
C ARG A 49 -5.15 -7.93 3.20
N ILE A 50 -5.00 -7.85 4.52
CA ILE A 50 -4.26 -8.82 5.32
C ILE A 50 -4.91 -10.20 5.20
N GLU A 51 -6.24 -10.29 5.39
CA GLU A 51 -6.99 -11.53 5.31
C GLU A 51 -6.93 -12.20 3.92
N TYR A 52 -6.92 -11.41 2.83
CA TYR A 52 -6.88 -11.96 1.46
C TYR A 52 -5.49 -12.43 1.02
N LEU A 53 -4.43 -11.84 1.56
CA LEU A 53 -3.08 -12.06 1.04
C LEU A 53 -2.18 -12.90 1.96
N LEU A 54 -2.33 -12.79 3.27
CA LEU A 54 -1.51 -13.51 4.21
C LEU A 54 -2.13 -14.87 4.63
N ASP A 55 -1.30 -15.70 5.20
CA ASP A 55 -1.74 -16.94 5.83
C ASP A 55 -2.57 -16.61 7.09
N PRO A 56 -3.62 -17.37 7.40
CA PRO A 56 -4.43 -17.14 8.60
C PRO A 56 -3.56 -17.03 9.85
N ASP A 57 -3.91 -16.09 10.73
CA ASP A 57 -3.28 -15.84 12.03
C ASP A 57 -1.76 -15.59 12.02
N SER A 58 -1.16 -15.39 10.83
CA SER A 58 0.29 -15.17 10.70
C SER A 58 0.74 -13.72 10.95
N PHE A 59 -0.19 -12.76 10.96
CA PHE A 59 0.15 -11.34 11.01
C PHE A 59 0.41 -10.83 12.42
N THR A 60 1.65 -10.43 12.69
CA THR A 60 2.06 -9.77 13.93
C THR A 60 2.33 -8.30 13.65
N VAL A 61 1.56 -7.42 14.30
CA VAL A 61 1.63 -5.97 14.10
C VAL A 61 2.98 -5.40 14.57
N LEU A 62 3.53 -4.48 13.78
CA LEU A 62 4.71 -3.67 14.12
C LEU A 62 4.34 -2.18 14.16
N PHE A 63 5.01 -1.42 15.04
CA PHE A 63 4.93 0.04 15.11
C PHE A 63 3.51 0.59 15.41
N ASP A 64 2.69 -0.16 16.14
CA ASP A 64 1.31 0.25 16.45
C ASP A 64 1.25 1.46 17.41
N ASN A 65 2.33 1.74 18.11
CA ASN A 65 2.45 2.87 19.02
C ASN A 65 2.65 4.23 18.32
N LEU A 66 2.84 4.25 17.01
CA LEU A 66 3.04 5.49 16.25
C LEU A 66 1.70 6.11 15.85
N GLU A 67 1.53 7.39 16.15
CA GLU A 67 0.32 8.17 15.91
C GLU A 67 0.67 9.57 15.41
N SER A 68 -0.09 10.07 14.43
CA SER A 68 0.10 11.43 13.91
C SER A 68 -0.35 12.49 14.91
N ILE A 69 0.43 13.57 14.96
CA ILE A 69 0.14 14.77 15.75
C ILE A 69 0.14 16.00 14.84
N ASP A 70 -0.55 17.05 15.26
CA ASP A 70 -0.52 18.34 14.57
C ASP A 70 0.71 19.16 15.05
N ALA A 71 1.87 18.88 14.47
CA ALA A 71 3.13 19.55 14.82
C ALA A 71 3.20 21.01 14.32
N LEU A 72 2.41 21.37 13.31
CA LEU A 72 2.43 22.68 12.67
C LEU A 72 1.29 23.59 13.12
N ASN A 73 0.37 23.10 13.98
CA ASN A 73 -0.86 23.78 14.35
C ASN A 73 -1.65 24.28 13.10
N PHE A 74 -1.77 23.39 12.10
CA PHE A 74 -2.34 23.71 10.81
C PHE A 74 -3.82 24.06 10.92
N LYS A 75 -4.16 25.24 10.37
CA LYS A 75 -5.52 25.76 10.32
C LYS A 75 -5.91 26.02 8.86
N GLY A 76 -6.72 25.13 8.30
CA GLY A 76 -7.42 25.34 7.02
C GLY A 76 -8.90 25.63 7.27
N GLN A 77 -9.78 25.04 6.45
CA GLN A 77 -11.23 25.08 6.70
C GLN A 77 -11.60 24.37 8.01
N LYS A 78 -10.82 23.37 8.43
CA LYS A 78 -10.87 22.67 9.73
C LYS A 78 -9.45 22.55 10.26
N SER A 79 -9.29 22.48 11.58
CA SER A 79 -7.98 22.20 12.16
C SER A 79 -7.53 20.76 11.81
N TYR A 80 -6.24 20.57 11.69
CA TYR A 80 -5.70 19.21 11.43
C TYR A 80 -5.98 18.26 12.61
N LYS A 81 -5.90 18.77 13.83
CA LYS A 81 -6.25 18.05 15.05
C LYS A 81 -7.68 17.48 15.00
N ASP A 82 -8.66 18.29 14.57
CA ASP A 82 -10.06 17.84 14.44
C ASP A 82 -10.22 16.83 13.31
N LYS A 83 -9.47 16.99 12.22
CA LYS A 83 -9.46 16.04 11.10
C LYS A 83 -8.91 14.69 11.52
N LEU A 84 -7.83 14.66 12.29
CA LEU A 84 -7.25 13.42 12.87
C LEU A 84 -8.24 12.76 13.81
N ALA A 85 -8.78 13.49 14.79
CA ALA A 85 -9.75 12.95 15.76
C ALA A 85 -10.98 12.36 15.06
N LYS A 86 -11.48 13.03 14.02
CA LYS A 86 -12.60 12.53 13.21
C LYS A 86 -12.23 11.27 12.44
N ALA A 87 -11.05 11.21 11.83
CA ALA A 87 -10.60 10.04 11.10
C ALA A 87 -10.46 8.83 12.04
N GLN A 88 -9.83 9.02 13.20
CA GLN A 88 -9.69 7.99 14.23
C GLN A 88 -11.04 7.47 14.73
N LYS A 89 -11.97 8.39 15.03
CA LYS A 89 -13.32 8.02 15.48
C LYS A 89 -14.09 7.22 14.42
N ASN A 90 -13.98 7.61 13.15
CA ASN A 90 -14.74 6.98 12.07
C ASN A 90 -14.18 5.63 11.65
N THR A 91 -12.88 5.44 11.75
CA THR A 91 -12.18 4.24 11.24
C THR A 91 -11.73 3.28 12.34
N GLY A 92 -11.61 3.75 13.58
CA GLY A 92 -10.98 3.00 14.67
C GLY A 92 -9.46 2.87 14.53
N LEU A 93 -8.87 3.49 13.51
CA LEU A 93 -7.44 3.40 13.21
C LEU A 93 -6.67 4.57 13.84
N ARG A 94 -5.45 4.32 14.29
CA ARG A 94 -4.54 5.39 14.74
C ARG A 94 -3.93 6.14 13.57
N GLU A 95 -3.66 5.45 12.45
CA GLU A 95 -3.07 6.01 11.24
C GLU A 95 -3.39 5.11 10.02
N ALA A 96 -3.22 5.65 8.80
CA ALA A 96 -3.46 4.94 7.56
C ALA A 96 -2.53 3.74 7.34
N ALA A 97 -1.28 3.82 7.81
CA ALA A 97 -0.29 2.77 7.59
C ALA A 97 -0.38 1.66 8.64
N HIS A 98 -0.55 0.43 8.17
CA HIS A 98 -0.52 -0.80 8.95
C HIS A 98 0.68 -1.64 8.51
N PHE A 99 1.59 -1.95 9.44
CA PHE A 99 2.78 -2.74 9.18
C PHE A 99 2.89 -3.89 10.16
N GLY A 100 3.38 -5.02 9.68
CA GLY A 100 3.62 -6.21 10.49
C GLY A 100 4.50 -7.22 9.76
N VAL A 101 4.81 -8.30 10.46
CA VAL A 101 5.37 -9.52 9.87
C VAL A 101 4.23 -10.50 9.70
N GLY A 102 4.15 -11.09 8.52
CA GLY A 102 3.20 -12.15 8.21
C GLY A 102 3.85 -13.24 7.37
N ALA A 103 3.04 -14.18 6.91
CA ALA A 103 3.48 -15.23 6.00
C ALA A 103 2.57 -15.32 4.78
N ILE A 104 3.13 -15.70 3.64
CA ILE A 104 2.42 -16.04 2.41
C ILE A 104 2.89 -17.44 2.00
N SER A 105 2.02 -18.43 2.12
CA SER A 105 2.37 -19.86 1.89
C SER A 105 3.61 -20.28 2.69
N GLY A 106 3.66 -19.90 3.98
CA GLY A 106 4.76 -20.17 4.90
C GLY A 106 6.00 -19.26 4.74
N GLN A 107 6.11 -18.49 3.67
CA GLN A 107 7.22 -17.56 3.46
C GLN A 107 7.01 -16.27 4.28
N ARG A 108 7.91 -16.00 5.24
CA ARG A 108 7.88 -14.77 6.05
C ARG A 108 8.12 -13.54 5.18
N VAL A 109 7.34 -12.49 5.42
CA VAL A 109 7.45 -11.18 4.76
C VAL A 109 7.19 -10.06 5.75
N VAL A 110 7.78 -8.89 5.54
CA VAL A 110 7.24 -7.64 6.10
C VAL A 110 6.11 -7.19 5.18
N PHE A 111 4.93 -7.01 5.76
CA PHE A 111 3.74 -6.65 5.02
C PHE A 111 3.19 -5.32 5.51
N GLY A 112 3.08 -4.37 4.59
CA GLY A 112 2.52 -3.04 4.83
C GLY A 112 1.26 -2.80 4.02
N VAL A 113 0.27 -2.14 4.61
CA VAL A 113 -0.95 -1.70 3.91
C VAL A 113 -1.21 -0.25 4.26
N ILE A 114 -1.46 0.56 3.24
CA ILE A 114 -1.95 1.93 3.42
C ILE A 114 -3.47 1.91 3.24
N ASP A 115 -4.19 2.19 4.31
CA ASP A 115 -5.65 2.15 4.35
C ASP A 115 -6.26 3.44 3.78
N PRO A 116 -7.05 3.38 2.70
CA PRO A 116 -7.66 4.56 2.09
C PRO A 116 -8.75 5.20 2.95
N SER A 117 -9.29 4.50 3.95
CA SER A 117 -10.35 5.03 4.82
C SER A 117 -9.84 6.12 5.77
N PHE A 118 -8.55 6.08 6.14
CA PHE A 118 -7.93 7.09 7.00
C PHE A 118 -7.31 8.21 6.15
N ILE A 119 -7.96 9.36 6.11
CA ILE A 119 -7.53 10.56 5.37
C ILE A 119 -7.07 10.22 3.92
N MET A 120 -7.85 9.40 3.21
CA MET A 120 -7.57 8.94 1.84
C MET A 120 -6.21 8.23 1.68
N GLY A 121 -5.68 7.62 2.74
CA GLY A 121 -4.37 6.98 2.72
C GLY A 121 -3.20 7.96 2.50
N SER A 122 -3.38 9.25 2.78
CA SER A 122 -2.34 10.26 2.56
C SER A 122 -1.10 10.02 3.41
N MET A 123 0.07 10.24 2.81
CA MET A 123 1.36 10.07 3.46
C MET A 123 1.69 11.27 4.33
N GLY A 124 1.53 11.14 5.64
CA GLY A 124 2.09 12.01 6.66
C GLY A 124 3.37 11.45 7.26
N SER A 125 3.90 12.13 8.28
CA SER A 125 5.14 11.77 8.98
C SER A 125 5.13 10.34 9.49
N VAL A 126 4.02 9.90 10.08
CA VAL A 126 3.89 8.55 10.65
C VAL A 126 3.78 7.48 9.55
N VAL A 127 3.07 7.75 8.46
CA VAL A 127 3.02 6.83 7.32
C VAL A 127 4.42 6.61 6.76
N GLY A 128 5.17 7.70 6.50
CA GLY A 128 6.53 7.62 6.02
C GLY A 128 7.48 6.94 7.00
N GLU A 129 7.32 7.20 8.31
CA GLU A 129 8.10 6.52 9.35
C GLU A 129 7.85 5.02 9.36
N LYS A 130 6.59 4.58 9.32
CA LYS A 130 6.24 3.15 9.30
C LYS A 130 6.78 2.44 8.05
N ILE A 131 6.72 3.09 6.87
CA ILE A 131 7.33 2.57 5.63
C ILE A 131 8.85 2.43 5.79
N ALA A 132 9.52 3.48 6.26
CA ALA A 132 10.96 3.45 6.46
C ALA A 132 11.40 2.37 7.46
N ARG A 133 10.71 2.27 8.62
CA ARG A 133 10.98 1.21 9.61
C ARG A 133 10.66 -0.18 9.07
N GLY A 134 9.61 -0.33 8.27
CA GLY A 134 9.28 -1.59 7.60
C GLY A 134 10.39 -2.05 6.66
N ALA A 135 10.94 -1.14 5.85
CA ALA A 135 12.09 -1.43 4.98
C ALA A 135 13.35 -1.77 5.76
N GLU A 136 13.66 -1.03 6.84
CA GLU A 136 14.81 -1.34 7.71
C GLU A 136 14.64 -2.67 8.45
N TYR A 137 13.43 -2.99 8.89
CA TYR A 137 13.13 -4.28 9.52
C TYR A 137 13.30 -5.43 8.52
N ALA A 138 12.76 -5.29 7.30
CA ALA A 138 12.92 -6.26 6.22
C ALA A 138 14.40 -6.50 5.89
N ARG A 139 15.19 -5.42 5.78
CA ARG A 139 16.64 -5.47 5.57
C ARG A 139 17.36 -6.23 6.70
N LYS A 140 17.02 -5.93 7.95
CA LYS A 140 17.65 -6.55 9.14
C LYS A 140 17.34 -8.05 9.22
N GLU A 141 16.09 -8.43 8.97
CA GLU A 141 15.64 -9.81 9.05
C GLU A 141 15.97 -10.63 7.78
N GLY A 142 16.39 -9.97 6.69
CA GLY A 142 16.64 -10.63 5.40
C GLY A 142 15.38 -11.23 4.77
N ILE A 143 14.22 -10.61 4.98
CA ILE A 143 12.92 -11.06 4.43
C ILE A 143 12.35 -10.01 3.47
N PRO A 144 11.53 -10.41 2.48
CA PRO A 144 10.93 -9.48 1.54
C PRO A 144 10.04 -8.44 2.20
N LEU A 145 10.00 -7.24 1.61
CA LEU A 145 9.03 -6.20 1.91
C LEU A 145 7.93 -6.20 0.86
N ILE A 146 6.67 -6.20 1.29
CA ILE A 146 5.51 -6.04 0.42
C ILE A 146 4.68 -4.88 0.96
N ILE A 147 4.36 -3.89 0.12
CA ILE A 147 3.49 -2.78 0.51
C ILE A 147 2.31 -2.68 -0.46
N VAL A 148 1.09 -2.72 0.09
CA VAL A 148 -0.14 -2.45 -0.65
C VAL A 148 -0.51 -0.99 -0.50
N SER A 149 -0.56 -0.27 -1.60
CA SER A 149 -0.89 1.15 -1.62
C SER A 149 -2.39 1.37 -1.78
N GLY A 150 -2.99 2.09 -0.84
CA GLY A 150 -4.32 2.69 -0.96
C GLY A 150 -4.23 4.21 -0.81
N SER A 151 -3.17 4.83 -1.35
CA SER A 151 -2.77 6.22 -1.09
C SER A 151 -3.27 7.18 -2.17
N GLY A 152 -4.58 7.40 -2.23
CA GLY A 152 -5.19 8.39 -3.12
C GLY A 152 -4.93 9.85 -2.72
N GLY A 153 -4.57 10.10 -1.46
CA GLY A 153 -4.35 11.42 -0.90
C GLY A 153 -2.95 12.02 -1.12
N GLY A 154 -2.01 11.27 -1.68
CA GLY A 154 -0.64 11.73 -1.89
C GLY A 154 0.07 12.16 -0.59
N ALA A 155 0.90 13.21 -0.63
CA ALA A 155 1.50 13.83 0.55
C ALA A 155 0.44 14.59 1.34
N ARG A 156 0.41 14.41 2.68
CA ARG A 156 -0.60 15.02 3.57
C ARG A 156 -0.38 16.53 3.69
N MET A 157 -1.30 17.29 3.15
CA MET A 157 -1.20 18.75 3.06
C MET A 157 -1.04 19.42 4.43
N GLU A 158 -1.74 18.95 5.43
CA GLU A 158 -1.77 19.54 6.77
C GLU A 158 -0.43 19.39 7.52
N GLU A 159 0.42 18.47 7.10
CA GLU A 159 1.77 18.29 7.62
C GLU A 159 2.83 19.05 6.81
N GLY A 160 2.44 19.77 5.75
CA GLY A 160 3.30 20.65 4.97
C GLY A 160 4.60 19.98 4.53
N ILE A 161 5.73 20.65 4.79
CA ILE A 161 7.07 20.17 4.43
C ILE A 161 7.42 18.82 5.10
N LEU A 162 6.87 18.52 6.27
CA LEU A 162 7.12 17.25 6.97
C LEU A 162 6.61 16.05 6.16
N SER A 163 5.45 16.20 5.49
CA SER A 163 4.94 15.15 4.60
C SER A 163 5.76 15.03 3.32
N LEU A 164 6.27 16.13 2.78
CA LEU A 164 7.14 16.09 1.58
C LEU A 164 8.47 15.40 1.85
N PHE A 165 9.09 15.63 3.01
CA PHE A 165 10.32 14.93 3.39
C PHE A 165 10.14 13.40 3.52
N GLN A 166 8.91 12.92 3.69
CA GLN A 166 8.68 11.47 3.73
C GLN A 166 9.00 10.81 2.38
N MET A 167 8.86 11.52 1.26
CA MET A 167 9.25 10.98 -0.05
C MET A 167 10.75 10.59 -0.07
N ALA A 168 11.62 11.51 0.32
CA ALA A 168 13.06 11.25 0.39
C ALA A 168 13.40 10.16 1.42
N LYS A 169 12.76 10.22 2.60
CA LYS A 169 12.99 9.27 3.70
C LYS A 169 12.62 7.83 3.31
N THR A 170 11.45 7.62 2.72
CA THR A 170 11.00 6.30 2.31
C THR A 170 11.83 5.77 1.16
N SER A 171 12.16 6.61 0.17
CA SER A 171 13.02 6.24 -0.96
C SER A 171 14.41 5.80 -0.49
N ALA A 172 15.02 6.54 0.43
CA ALA A 172 16.31 6.19 1.00
C ALA A 172 16.27 4.87 1.79
N ALA A 173 15.20 4.59 2.53
CA ALA A 173 15.05 3.34 3.28
C ALA A 173 14.90 2.14 2.34
N ILE A 174 14.07 2.27 1.29
CA ILE A 174 13.90 1.25 0.26
C ILE A 174 15.22 1.00 -0.48
N LYS A 175 15.92 2.06 -0.87
CA LYS A 175 17.23 1.91 -1.54
C LYS A 175 18.23 1.12 -0.67
N ARG A 176 18.29 1.39 0.64
CA ARG A 176 19.15 0.62 1.55
C ARG A 176 18.75 -0.85 1.66
N LEU A 177 17.44 -1.16 1.58
CA LEU A 177 16.95 -2.55 1.52
C LEU A 177 17.46 -3.23 0.25
N GLN A 178 17.29 -2.60 -0.90
CA GLN A 178 17.71 -3.10 -2.22
C GLN A 178 19.24 -3.27 -2.31
N ASP A 179 20.02 -2.30 -1.83
CA ASP A 179 21.48 -2.38 -1.78
C ASP A 179 22.02 -3.53 -0.91
N ALA A 180 21.23 -3.94 0.08
CA ALA A 180 21.50 -5.11 0.89
C ALA A 180 21.05 -6.45 0.24
N GLY A 181 20.54 -6.41 -1.00
CA GLY A 181 20.01 -7.57 -1.72
C GLY A 181 18.61 -7.99 -1.28
N GLY A 182 17.91 -7.15 -0.52
CA GLY A 182 16.52 -7.36 -0.15
C GLY A 182 15.57 -7.07 -1.32
N VAL A 183 14.37 -7.67 -1.28
CA VAL A 183 13.36 -7.54 -2.33
C VAL A 183 12.20 -6.70 -1.83
N TYR A 184 11.76 -5.74 -2.62
CA TYR A 184 10.57 -4.93 -2.39
C TYR A 184 9.53 -5.15 -3.50
N ILE A 185 8.33 -5.59 -3.14
CA ILE A 185 7.18 -5.73 -4.04
C ILE A 185 6.16 -4.62 -3.70
N ALA A 186 5.91 -3.74 -4.65
CA ALA A 186 4.88 -2.71 -4.55
C ALA A 186 3.57 -3.20 -5.19
N ILE A 187 2.44 -3.10 -4.47
CA ILE A 187 1.11 -3.43 -4.97
C ILE A 187 0.29 -2.15 -5.02
N LEU A 188 -0.02 -1.69 -6.23
CA LEU A 188 -0.71 -0.43 -6.47
C LEU A 188 -2.20 -0.66 -6.64
N THR A 189 -3.00 0.06 -5.87
CA THR A 189 -4.46 -0.06 -5.91
C THR A 189 -5.13 1.28 -6.22
N ASN A 190 -6.41 1.27 -6.50
CA ASN A 190 -7.20 2.45 -6.84
C ASN A 190 -7.57 3.27 -5.58
N ALA A 191 -7.03 4.49 -5.40
CA ALA A 191 -6.05 5.17 -6.23
C ALA A 191 -4.69 5.20 -5.52
N THR A 192 -3.59 5.32 -6.30
CA THR A 192 -2.26 5.63 -5.78
C THR A 192 -1.71 6.86 -6.49
N MET A 193 -1.60 7.98 -5.78
CA MET A 193 -1.41 9.28 -6.38
C MET A 193 -0.35 10.12 -5.66
N GLY A 194 0.07 11.20 -6.32
CA GLY A 194 0.88 12.28 -5.73
C GLY A 194 2.22 11.81 -5.19
N GLY A 195 2.61 12.33 -4.03
CA GLY A 195 3.90 12.04 -3.39
C GLY A 195 4.11 10.57 -3.07
N SER A 196 3.06 9.79 -2.82
CA SER A 196 3.17 8.34 -2.60
C SER A 196 3.60 7.62 -3.88
N MET A 197 2.99 7.97 -5.03
CA MET A 197 3.39 7.40 -6.33
C MET A 197 4.79 7.87 -6.73
N ALA A 198 5.13 9.13 -6.46
CA ALA A 198 6.44 9.71 -6.79
C ALA A 198 7.57 9.27 -5.84
N SER A 199 7.32 8.35 -4.93
CA SER A 199 8.31 7.85 -3.98
C SER A 199 8.19 6.33 -3.83
N TRP A 200 7.88 5.85 -2.65
CA TRP A 200 7.90 4.43 -2.29
C TRP A 200 7.04 3.54 -3.19
N ALA A 201 5.92 4.03 -3.72
CA ALA A 201 5.01 3.19 -4.52
C ALA A 201 5.57 2.80 -5.90
N SER A 202 6.45 3.62 -6.49
CA SER A 202 7.08 3.36 -7.78
C SER A 202 8.50 2.77 -7.68
N LEU A 203 8.97 2.45 -6.48
CA LEU A 203 10.33 1.95 -6.23
C LEU A 203 10.39 0.44 -5.99
N GLY A 204 9.32 -0.30 -6.27
CA GLY A 204 9.32 -1.75 -6.19
C GLY A 204 10.33 -2.37 -7.16
N ASP A 205 11.05 -3.41 -6.72
CA ASP A 205 11.78 -4.30 -7.63
C ASP A 205 10.80 -5.05 -8.54
N ILE A 206 9.57 -5.23 -8.03
CA ILE A 206 8.41 -5.72 -8.79
C ILE A 206 7.22 -4.84 -8.41
N THR A 207 6.59 -4.25 -9.41
CA THR A 207 5.41 -3.39 -9.25
C THR A 207 4.18 -4.04 -9.87
N ILE A 208 3.20 -4.35 -9.03
CA ILE A 208 1.94 -4.99 -9.43
C ILE A 208 0.81 -3.96 -9.28
N ALA A 209 -0.06 -3.83 -10.27
CA ALA A 209 -1.25 -3.00 -10.18
C ALA A 209 -2.54 -3.83 -10.21
N GLU A 210 -3.58 -3.40 -9.50
CA GLU A 210 -4.93 -3.92 -9.71
C GLU A 210 -5.52 -3.34 -11.00
N PRO A 211 -6.39 -4.09 -11.73
CA PRO A 211 -7.04 -3.61 -12.94
C PRO A 211 -7.77 -2.28 -12.77
N LYS A 212 -7.65 -1.41 -13.75
CA LYS A 212 -8.31 -0.10 -13.82
C LYS A 212 -7.99 0.82 -12.63
N ALA A 213 -6.91 0.57 -11.91
CA ALA A 213 -6.47 1.45 -10.82
C ALA A 213 -5.97 2.79 -11.39
N LEU A 214 -6.37 3.89 -10.76
CA LEU A 214 -5.88 5.23 -11.09
C LEU A 214 -4.53 5.44 -10.40
N LEU A 215 -3.48 5.58 -11.19
CA LEU A 215 -2.09 5.64 -10.74
C LEU A 215 -1.39 6.84 -11.37
N GLY A 216 -0.79 7.73 -10.59
CA GLY A 216 -0.11 8.88 -11.16
C GLY A 216 0.33 9.91 -10.13
N PHE A 217 0.89 11.02 -10.61
CA PHE A 217 1.29 12.13 -9.72
C PHE A 217 0.16 13.14 -9.55
N ALA A 218 -0.15 13.91 -10.57
CA ALA A 218 -1.26 14.84 -10.55
C ALA A 218 -2.56 14.14 -10.95
N GLY A 219 -3.64 14.43 -10.25
CA GLY A 219 -4.96 13.89 -10.60
C GLY A 219 -5.46 14.40 -11.96
N PRO A 220 -6.27 13.61 -12.70
CA PRO A 220 -6.77 13.99 -14.02
C PRO A 220 -7.44 15.36 -14.07
N ARG A 221 -8.19 15.74 -13.03
CA ARG A 221 -8.83 17.06 -12.92
C ARG A 221 -7.80 18.19 -12.86
N VAL A 222 -6.72 18.01 -12.09
CA VAL A 222 -5.66 19.01 -11.96
C VAL A 222 -4.93 19.18 -13.28
N ILE A 223 -4.62 18.09 -13.97
CA ILE A 223 -3.96 18.13 -15.28
C ILE A 223 -4.84 18.86 -16.29
N ALA A 224 -6.11 18.46 -16.42
CA ALA A 224 -7.06 19.07 -17.35
C ALA A 224 -7.22 20.59 -17.11
N GLN A 225 -7.28 21.03 -15.85
CA GLN A 225 -7.38 22.45 -15.50
C GLN A 225 -6.08 23.23 -15.76
N THR A 226 -4.92 22.58 -15.59
CA THR A 226 -3.61 23.25 -15.75
C THR A 226 -3.18 23.30 -17.20
N VAL A 227 -3.28 22.18 -17.90
CA VAL A 227 -2.83 22.06 -19.31
C VAL A 227 -3.94 22.49 -20.27
N ARG A 228 -5.20 22.50 -19.85
CA ARG A 228 -6.39 22.84 -20.67
C ARG A 228 -6.52 21.96 -21.91
N GLN A 229 -6.10 20.71 -21.83
CA GLN A 229 -6.21 19.71 -22.89
C GLN A 229 -6.98 18.49 -22.37
N GLU A 230 -7.68 17.83 -23.25
CA GLU A 230 -8.30 16.54 -22.96
C GLU A 230 -7.21 15.48 -22.82
N LEU A 231 -7.34 14.65 -21.77
CA LEU A 231 -6.41 13.55 -21.54
C LEU A 231 -6.75 12.39 -22.47
N PRO A 232 -5.75 11.64 -22.96
CA PRO A 232 -6.00 10.44 -23.75
C PRO A 232 -6.91 9.45 -23.01
N PRO A 233 -7.76 8.70 -23.72
CA PRO A 233 -8.55 7.63 -23.10
C PRO A 233 -7.67 6.65 -22.34
N GLY A 234 -8.07 6.29 -21.11
CA GLY A 234 -7.32 5.38 -20.27
C GLY A 234 -6.07 5.98 -19.60
N PHE A 235 -5.79 7.27 -19.76
CA PHE A 235 -4.64 7.92 -19.15
C PHE A 235 -4.59 7.68 -17.64
N GLN A 236 -3.42 7.33 -17.12
CA GLN A 236 -3.17 6.99 -15.70
C GLN A 236 -3.91 5.74 -15.20
N THR A 237 -4.49 4.91 -16.06
CA THR A 237 -4.94 3.58 -15.62
C THR A 237 -3.76 2.62 -15.47
N SER A 238 -3.93 1.57 -14.70
CA SER A 238 -2.93 0.51 -14.55
C SER A 238 -2.53 -0.11 -15.89
N GLU A 239 -3.49 -0.27 -16.81
CA GLU A 239 -3.26 -0.79 -18.15
C GLU A 239 -2.37 0.15 -18.97
N PHE A 240 -2.67 1.47 -18.92
CA PHE A 240 -1.84 2.49 -19.57
C PHE A 240 -0.41 2.47 -19.03
N LEU A 241 -0.25 2.35 -17.72
CA LEU A 241 1.08 2.30 -17.10
C LEU A 241 1.84 1.01 -17.44
N LEU A 242 1.14 -0.11 -17.62
CA LEU A 242 1.74 -1.37 -18.08
C LEU A 242 2.28 -1.23 -19.50
N GLU A 243 1.51 -0.66 -20.42
CA GLU A 243 1.93 -0.41 -21.80
C GLU A 243 3.15 0.52 -21.89
N HIS A 244 3.29 1.43 -20.93
CA HIS A 244 4.40 2.39 -20.88
C HIS A 244 5.57 1.92 -19.97
N GLY A 245 5.52 0.72 -19.43
CA GLY A 245 6.60 0.14 -18.64
C GLY A 245 6.76 0.72 -17.22
N PHE A 246 5.75 1.38 -16.68
CA PHE A 246 5.76 1.89 -15.30
C PHE A 246 5.30 0.88 -14.25
N VAL A 247 4.64 -0.19 -14.65
CA VAL A 247 4.29 -1.34 -13.81
C VAL A 247 4.64 -2.62 -14.55
N ASP A 248 5.01 -3.67 -13.80
CA ASP A 248 5.45 -4.93 -14.40
C ASP A 248 4.28 -5.83 -14.76
N MET A 249 3.17 -5.71 -14.04
CA MET A 249 1.98 -6.52 -14.30
C MET A 249 0.70 -5.91 -13.74
N VAL A 250 -0.42 -6.19 -14.40
CA VAL A 250 -1.77 -5.92 -13.90
C VAL A 250 -2.38 -7.26 -13.50
N VAL A 251 -2.77 -7.39 -12.21
CA VAL A 251 -3.22 -8.66 -11.64
C VAL A 251 -4.55 -8.48 -10.92
N HIS A 252 -5.52 -9.31 -11.28
CA HIS A 252 -6.83 -9.32 -10.62
C HIS A 252 -6.70 -9.72 -9.16
N ARG A 253 -7.46 -9.08 -8.26
CA ARG A 253 -7.37 -9.26 -6.79
C ARG A 253 -7.47 -10.71 -6.35
N LYS A 254 -8.33 -11.51 -6.98
CA LYS A 254 -8.47 -12.94 -6.68
C LYS A 254 -7.21 -13.76 -6.97
N GLU A 255 -6.40 -13.30 -7.93
CA GLU A 255 -5.19 -13.99 -8.38
C GLU A 255 -3.93 -13.49 -7.67
N LEU A 256 -4.04 -12.33 -6.99
CA LEU A 256 -2.90 -11.60 -6.44
C LEU A 256 -2.11 -12.46 -5.43
N ARG A 257 -2.80 -13.18 -4.53
CA ARG A 257 -2.14 -14.06 -3.56
C ARG A 257 -1.32 -15.16 -4.25
N GLN A 258 -1.90 -15.82 -5.27
CA GLN A 258 -1.19 -16.87 -6.01
C GLN A 258 0.01 -16.30 -6.79
N LYS A 259 -0.13 -15.09 -7.35
CA LYS A 259 0.97 -14.40 -8.01
C LYS A 259 2.10 -14.09 -7.04
N LEU A 260 1.79 -13.59 -5.84
CA LEU A 260 2.79 -13.34 -4.79
C LEU A 260 3.52 -14.63 -4.36
N ILE A 261 2.81 -15.75 -4.20
CA ILE A 261 3.43 -17.05 -3.89
C ILE A 261 4.47 -17.41 -4.97
N SER A 262 4.11 -17.25 -6.24
CA SER A 262 5.02 -17.53 -7.34
C SER A 262 6.25 -16.61 -7.32
N LEU A 263 6.04 -15.29 -7.17
CA LEU A 263 7.14 -14.32 -7.13
C LEU A 263 8.09 -14.57 -5.96
N LEU A 264 7.57 -14.82 -4.77
CA LEU A 264 8.38 -15.10 -3.59
C LEU A 264 9.26 -16.34 -3.76
N ARG A 265 8.80 -17.38 -4.46
CA ARG A 265 9.61 -18.58 -4.75
C ARG A 265 10.83 -18.27 -5.63
N TYR A 266 10.74 -17.29 -6.52
CA TYR A 266 11.85 -16.91 -7.40
C TYR A 266 12.77 -15.85 -6.82
N THR A 267 12.24 -14.96 -5.98
CA THR A 267 12.98 -13.79 -5.48
C THR A 267 13.63 -14.01 -4.13
N VAL A 268 13.08 -14.91 -3.31
CA VAL A 268 13.66 -15.21 -2.00
C VAL A 268 14.78 -16.23 -2.16
N ARG A 269 16.02 -15.78 -2.02
CA ARG A 269 17.17 -16.69 -1.89
C ARG A 269 17.13 -17.32 -0.50
N GLU A 270 17.25 -18.64 -0.43
CA GLU A 270 17.58 -19.28 0.86
C GLU A 270 18.88 -18.67 1.37
N MET A 271 18.83 -18.02 2.53
CA MET A 271 20.07 -17.56 3.16
C MET A 271 20.99 -18.75 3.38
N PRO A 272 22.27 -18.71 2.96
CA PRO A 272 23.21 -19.78 3.22
C PRO A 272 23.19 -20.18 4.70
N ALA A 273 23.29 -21.46 5.00
CA ALA A 273 23.21 -21.99 6.36
C ALA A 273 24.19 -21.32 7.34
N PHE A 274 25.33 -20.85 6.82
CA PHE A 274 26.32 -20.06 7.54
C PHE A 274 25.77 -18.76 8.15
N VAL A 275 24.95 -18.00 7.40
CA VAL A 275 24.36 -16.73 7.91
C VAL A 275 23.29 -17.00 8.96
N LYS A 276 22.54 -18.11 8.82
CA LYS A 276 21.56 -18.55 9.84
C LYS A 276 22.22 -18.92 11.18
N GLN A 277 23.41 -19.48 11.16
CA GLN A 277 24.16 -19.83 12.38
C GLN A 277 24.75 -18.63 13.09
N THR A 278 25.32 -17.66 12.35
CA THR A 278 25.92 -16.46 12.92
C THR A 278 24.86 -15.56 13.58
N ALA A 279 23.68 -15.43 12.97
CA ALA A 279 22.57 -14.66 13.55
C ALA A 279 22.01 -15.30 14.84
N ARG A 280 22.05 -16.63 14.96
CA ARG A 280 21.63 -17.33 16.20
C ARG A 280 22.66 -17.26 17.34
N GLN A 281 23.96 -17.17 17.02
CA GLN A 281 25.04 -17.20 18.00
C GLN A 281 25.42 -15.82 18.56
N THR A 282 25.26 -14.74 17.80
CA THR A 282 25.82 -13.44 18.19
C THR A 282 24.77 -12.41 18.65
N GLY A 283 23.50 -12.58 18.34
CA GLY A 283 22.50 -11.54 18.62
C GLY A 283 22.88 -10.14 18.07
N ARG A 284 24.02 -10.05 17.39
CA ARG A 284 24.60 -8.89 16.74
C ARG A 284 25.11 -9.28 15.36
N ILE A 285 24.59 -8.66 14.34
CA ILE A 285 25.22 -8.63 13.01
C ILE A 285 26.22 -7.48 13.08
N GLU A 286 27.50 -7.78 13.26
CA GLU A 286 28.55 -6.79 12.99
C GLU A 286 28.61 -6.56 11.48
N ALA A 287 28.52 -5.28 11.07
CA ALA A 287 28.77 -4.90 9.69
C ALA A 287 30.17 -5.36 9.25
N PRO A 288 30.35 -5.93 8.05
CA PRO A 288 31.67 -6.29 7.56
C PRO A 288 32.56 -5.04 7.54
N LYS A 289 33.70 -5.11 8.21
CA LYS A 289 34.73 -4.06 8.13
C LYS A 289 35.21 -3.99 6.68
N LEU A 290 34.88 -2.90 6.01
CA LEU A 290 35.50 -2.55 4.72
C LEU A 290 37.00 -2.41 4.93
N THR A 291 37.76 -3.42 4.53
CA THR A 291 39.20 -3.30 4.42
C THR A 291 39.52 -2.34 3.28
N ALA A 292 40.06 -1.18 3.64
CA ALA A 292 40.61 -0.21 2.72
C ALA A 292 41.86 -0.82 2.00
N LYS A 293 41.65 -1.52 0.89
CA LYS A 293 42.67 -1.94 -0.06
C LYS A 293 42.10 -1.88 -1.47
N ALA A 294 42.11 -0.68 -2.07
CA ALA A 294 42.21 -0.41 -3.51
C ALA A 294 42.19 1.10 -3.72
N ALA A 295 43.28 1.77 -3.34
CA ALA A 295 43.66 3.06 -3.87
C ALA A 295 45.19 3.02 -4.05
N ARG A 296 45.63 2.51 -5.18
CA ARG A 296 46.88 2.88 -5.88
C ARG A 296 46.67 2.61 -7.35
#